data_ccf02c807afe52c3c25101f07921f868
#
_entry.id   ccf02c807afe52c3c25101f07921f868
#
_cell.length_a   1.000
_cell.length_b   1.000
_cell.length_c   1.000
_cell.angle_alpha   90.00
_cell.angle_beta   90.00
_cell.angle_gamma   90.00
#
_symmetry.space_group_name_H-M   'P 1'
#
loop_
_entity.id
_entity.type
_entity.pdbx_description
1 polymer ?
#
loop_
_entity_poly.entity_id
_entity_poly.type
_entity_poly.pdbx_seq_one_letter_code
_entity_poly.pdbx_strand_id
1 'polypeptide(L)'
;NTLALEEIQKIFIGMGYEVVDGPEVEYDYYNFEALNIPANHPAKDEQDTFYINDKIVLRTQTSPVQARVMEKGKLPIRMISPGRVYRADEVDATHSPCFHQVEGLVIDKGITFADLKGTLAEFAKELFGPDTKVKFRPHHFPFTEPSAEMDVSCFKCGGKGCRFCKGEGWIEILGCGMVHPHVFELCGIDKEEYTGFAFGVGLERVALLKYEIDDMRLL
;
A
#
# COMPACT_ATOMS: atom_id res chain seq x y z
N ASN A 1 7.05 -8.97 -13.01
CA ASN A 1 6.56 -8.82 -11.63
C ASN A 1 7.44 -9.53 -10.60
N THR A 2 7.84 -10.80 -10.83
CA THR A 2 8.57 -11.61 -9.84
C THR A 2 9.85 -10.94 -9.32
N LEU A 3 10.68 -10.39 -10.21
CA LEU A 3 11.93 -9.72 -9.81
C LEU A 3 11.67 -8.47 -8.95
N ALA A 4 10.68 -7.67 -9.33
CA ALA A 4 10.31 -6.48 -8.55
C ALA A 4 9.80 -6.86 -7.15
N LEU A 5 8.98 -7.92 -7.07
CA LEU A 5 8.46 -8.43 -5.81
C LEU A 5 9.59 -8.94 -4.90
N GLU A 6 10.50 -9.77 -5.43
CA GLU A 6 11.65 -10.28 -4.67
C GLU A 6 12.53 -9.16 -4.12
N GLU A 7 12.74 -8.11 -4.90
CA GLU A 7 13.53 -6.97 -4.48
C GLU A 7 12.84 -6.18 -3.38
N ILE A 8 11.55 -5.86 -3.52
CA ILE A 8 10.75 -5.19 -2.48
C ILE A 8 10.75 -6.01 -1.19
N GLN A 9 10.52 -7.32 -1.29
CA GLN A 9 10.55 -8.20 -0.12
C GLN A 9 11.92 -8.20 0.57
N LYS A 10 13.03 -8.29 -0.19
CA LYS A 10 14.38 -8.25 0.36
C LYS A 10 14.66 -6.95 1.13
N ILE A 11 14.23 -5.81 0.59
CA ILE A 11 14.39 -4.51 1.25
C ILE A 11 13.67 -4.52 2.60
N PHE A 12 12.37 -4.88 2.64
CA PHE A 12 11.60 -4.85 3.88
C PHE A 12 12.03 -5.94 4.88
N ILE A 13 12.40 -7.13 4.42
CA ILE A 13 12.99 -8.17 5.29
C ILE A 13 14.27 -7.65 5.92
N GLY A 14 15.12 -6.95 5.15
CA GLY A 14 16.33 -6.28 5.66
C GLY A 14 16.06 -5.22 6.73
N MET A 15 14.88 -4.58 6.69
CA MET A 15 14.39 -3.64 7.70
C MET A 15 13.68 -4.33 8.88
N GLY A 16 13.63 -5.67 8.92
CA GLY A 16 13.01 -6.44 10.00
C GLY A 16 11.52 -6.67 9.87
N TYR A 17 10.98 -6.60 8.65
CA TYR A 17 9.56 -6.91 8.39
C TYR A 17 9.36 -8.39 8.13
N GLU A 18 8.26 -8.94 8.63
CA GLU A 18 7.78 -10.27 8.29
C GLU A 18 6.92 -10.22 7.03
N VAL A 19 6.99 -11.27 6.20
CA VAL A 19 6.09 -11.43 5.05
C VAL A 19 4.90 -12.26 5.48
N VAL A 20 3.69 -11.74 5.33
CA VAL A 20 2.45 -12.38 5.76
C VAL A 20 1.48 -12.50 4.60
N ASP A 21 1.00 -13.69 4.36
CA ASP A 21 -0.01 -13.97 3.34
C ASP A 21 -1.43 -13.98 3.93
N GLY A 22 -2.42 -13.79 3.05
CA GLY A 22 -3.84 -13.90 3.37
C GLY A 22 -4.68 -14.33 2.17
N PRO A 23 -5.96 -14.63 2.39
CA PRO A 23 -6.84 -15.15 1.33
C PRO A 23 -7.13 -14.09 0.26
N GLU A 24 -7.20 -14.52 -1.01
CA GLU A 24 -7.65 -13.68 -2.12
C GLU A 24 -9.18 -13.56 -2.16
N VAL A 25 -9.87 -14.63 -1.80
CA VAL A 25 -11.33 -14.64 -1.58
C VAL A 25 -11.56 -14.26 -0.14
N GLU A 26 -12.15 -13.09 0.07
CA GLU A 26 -12.19 -12.44 1.38
C GLU A 26 -13.63 -12.12 1.81
N TYR A 27 -13.84 -12.01 3.10
CA TYR A 27 -15.10 -11.45 3.62
C TYR A 27 -15.16 -9.93 3.36
N ASP A 28 -16.35 -9.45 2.95
CA ASP A 28 -16.64 -8.02 2.77
C ASP A 28 -16.25 -7.20 4.02
N TYR A 29 -16.48 -7.76 5.22
CA TYR A 29 -16.08 -7.17 6.48
C TYR A 29 -14.58 -6.79 6.52
N TYR A 30 -13.67 -7.72 6.19
CA TYR A 30 -12.23 -7.44 6.22
C TYR A 30 -11.79 -6.52 5.10
N ASN A 31 -12.46 -6.58 3.95
CA ASN A 31 -12.10 -5.75 2.80
C ASN A 31 -12.56 -4.30 2.96
N PHE A 32 -13.56 -4.04 3.82
CA PHE A 32 -14.17 -2.72 3.98
C PHE A 32 -14.39 -2.30 5.44
N GLU A 33 -15.28 -2.93 6.19
CA GLU A 33 -15.68 -2.46 7.54
C GLU A 33 -14.50 -2.40 8.51
N ALA A 34 -13.69 -3.47 8.60
CA ALA A 34 -12.51 -3.53 9.47
C ALA A 34 -11.46 -2.45 9.13
N LEU A 35 -11.56 -1.84 7.95
CA LEU A 35 -10.69 -0.79 7.45
C LEU A 35 -11.36 0.59 7.48
N ASN A 36 -12.36 0.78 8.35
CA ASN A 36 -13.10 2.03 8.48
C ASN A 36 -13.85 2.45 7.21
N ILE A 37 -14.33 1.47 6.42
CA ILE A 37 -15.17 1.68 5.24
C ILE A 37 -16.52 0.99 5.49
N PRO A 38 -17.47 1.62 6.18
CA PRO A 38 -18.78 1.04 6.45
C PRO A 38 -19.61 0.90 5.17
N ALA A 39 -20.68 0.11 5.23
CA ALA A 39 -21.53 -0.25 4.07
C ALA A 39 -22.00 0.94 3.24
N ASN A 40 -22.25 2.08 3.89
CA ASN A 40 -22.76 3.30 3.24
C ASN A 40 -21.65 4.33 2.95
N HIS A 41 -20.38 3.93 3.01
CA HIS A 41 -19.27 4.85 2.78
C HIS A 41 -19.05 5.07 1.27
N PRO A 42 -18.89 6.34 0.80
CA PRO A 42 -18.71 6.63 -0.63
C PRO A 42 -17.52 5.90 -1.27
N ALA A 43 -16.43 5.69 -0.51
CA ALA A 43 -15.26 4.96 -0.99
C ALA A 43 -15.55 3.48 -1.35
N LYS A 44 -16.64 2.90 -0.83
CA LYS A 44 -17.07 1.55 -1.21
C LYS A 44 -17.72 1.55 -2.59
N ASP A 45 -18.45 2.60 -2.93
CA ASP A 45 -19.11 2.76 -4.23
C ASP A 45 -18.09 3.13 -5.34
N GLU A 46 -16.97 3.74 -4.96
CA GLU A 46 -15.88 4.12 -5.87
C GLU A 46 -14.98 2.93 -6.25
N GLN A 47 -15.08 1.80 -5.54
CA GLN A 47 -14.31 0.60 -5.81
C GLN A 47 -15.14 -0.42 -6.57
N ASP A 48 -14.84 -0.59 -7.84
CA ASP A 48 -15.39 -1.68 -8.64
C ASP A 48 -14.90 -3.03 -8.09
N THR A 49 -15.78 -3.69 -7.34
CA THR A 49 -15.48 -4.91 -6.59
C THR A 49 -16.15 -6.12 -7.22
N PHE A 50 -15.39 -7.22 -7.38
CA PHE A 50 -15.95 -8.50 -7.76
C PHE A 50 -16.58 -9.19 -6.55
N TYR A 51 -17.90 -9.19 -6.46
CA TYR A 51 -18.67 -9.90 -5.44
C TYR A 51 -18.93 -11.34 -5.88
N ILE A 52 -18.61 -12.31 -5.00
CA ILE A 52 -19.01 -13.71 -5.15
C ILE A 52 -20.43 -13.89 -4.60
N ASN A 53 -20.72 -13.21 -3.49
CA ASN A 53 -22.05 -13.03 -2.91
C ASN A 53 -22.05 -11.79 -2.00
N ASP A 54 -23.16 -11.50 -1.34
CA ASP A 54 -23.33 -10.29 -0.50
C ASP A 54 -22.29 -10.13 0.64
N LYS A 55 -21.53 -11.18 0.96
CA LYS A 55 -20.57 -11.20 2.08
C LYS A 55 -19.15 -11.57 1.68
N ILE A 56 -18.94 -12.01 0.46
CA ILE A 56 -17.66 -12.53 -0.02
C ILE A 56 -17.28 -11.83 -1.33
N VAL A 57 -16.05 -11.33 -1.36
CA VAL A 57 -15.49 -10.58 -2.47
C VAL A 57 -14.14 -11.18 -2.91
N LEU A 58 -13.70 -10.87 -4.12
CA LEU A 58 -12.27 -10.89 -4.42
C LEU A 58 -11.66 -9.63 -3.83
N ARG A 59 -10.63 -9.76 -3.00
CA ARG A 59 -10.04 -8.61 -2.29
C ARG A 59 -9.56 -7.54 -3.27
N THR A 60 -9.90 -6.29 -2.99
CA THR A 60 -9.51 -5.13 -3.81
C THR A 60 -8.16 -4.53 -3.41
N GLN A 61 -7.61 -5.02 -2.29
CA GLN A 61 -6.35 -4.59 -1.68
C GLN A 61 -5.83 -5.72 -0.78
N THR A 62 -4.57 -5.63 -0.34
CA THR A 62 -4.03 -6.59 0.64
C THR A 62 -4.23 -6.17 2.09
N SER A 63 -4.84 -5.03 2.34
CA SER A 63 -5.17 -4.51 3.69
C SER A 63 -6.00 -5.46 4.57
N PRO A 64 -6.88 -6.34 4.05
CA PRO A 64 -7.54 -7.36 4.88
C PRO A 64 -6.57 -8.21 5.70
N VAL A 65 -5.37 -8.48 5.18
CA VAL A 65 -4.33 -9.22 5.92
C VAL A 65 -3.88 -8.44 7.14
N GLN A 66 -3.79 -7.11 7.04
CA GLN A 66 -3.44 -6.24 8.17
C GLN A 66 -4.48 -6.35 9.29
N ALA A 67 -5.77 -6.27 8.97
CA ALA A 67 -6.86 -6.43 9.94
C ALA A 67 -6.80 -7.80 10.62
N ARG A 68 -6.61 -8.87 9.86
CA ARG A 68 -6.47 -10.24 10.39
C ARG A 68 -5.26 -10.41 11.32
N VAL A 69 -4.15 -9.73 11.03
CA VAL A 69 -2.96 -9.77 11.90
C VAL A 69 -3.20 -8.96 13.18
N MET A 70 -3.82 -7.78 13.06
CA MET A 70 -4.17 -6.96 14.22
C MET A 70 -5.10 -7.68 15.20
N GLU A 71 -6.12 -8.37 14.70
CA GLU A 71 -7.08 -9.15 15.53
C GLU A 71 -6.42 -10.28 16.34
N LYS A 72 -5.25 -10.79 15.91
CA LYS A 72 -4.50 -11.78 16.69
C LYS A 72 -3.90 -11.19 17.97
N GLY A 73 -3.84 -9.89 18.11
CA GLY A 73 -3.40 -9.18 19.31
C GLY A 73 -1.92 -9.38 19.67
N LYS A 74 -1.09 -9.88 18.75
CA LYS A 74 0.35 -10.04 18.98
C LYS A 74 1.09 -8.77 18.58
N LEU A 75 1.52 -7.99 19.54
CA LEU A 75 2.23 -6.73 19.36
C LEU A 75 3.68 -6.86 19.86
N PRO A 76 4.64 -6.12 19.29
CA PRO A 76 4.50 -5.20 18.15
C PRO A 76 4.28 -5.93 16.80
N ILE A 77 3.76 -5.20 15.80
CA ILE A 77 3.61 -5.69 14.42
C ILE A 77 4.57 -4.93 13.52
N ARG A 78 5.27 -5.67 12.67
CA ARG A 78 6.07 -5.13 11.57
C ARG A 78 6.01 -6.12 10.42
N MET A 79 5.15 -5.86 9.44
CA MET A 79 4.88 -6.81 8.37
C MET A 79 4.70 -6.13 7.02
N ILE A 80 4.92 -6.91 5.96
CA ILE A 80 4.41 -6.63 4.62
C ILE A 80 3.51 -7.77 4.17
N SER A 81 2.50 -7.44 3.38
CA SER A 81 1.60 -8.40 2.75
C SER A 81 1.61 -8.19 1.24
N PRO A 82 2.39 -8.97 0.48
CA PRO A 82 2.31 -9.02 -0.96
C PRO A 82 1.15 -9.89 -1.39
N GLY A 83 0.52 -9.57 -2.52
CA GLY A 83 -0.49 -10.45 -3.07
C GLY A 83 -1.27 -9.89 -4.25
N ARG A 84 -1.99 -10.77 -4.92
CA ARG A 84 -2.92 -10.40 -5.98
C ARG A 84 -4.14 -9.72 -5.41
N VAL A 85 -4.61 -8.73 -6.13
CA VAL A 85 -5.82 -7.97 -5.83
C VAL A 85 -6.65 -7.81 -7.10
N TYR A 86 -7.93 -7.54 -6.95
CA TYR A 86 -8.89 -7.59 -8.03
C TYR A 86 -9.79 -6.35 -8.00
N ARG A 87 -9.97 -5.72 -9.15
CA ARG A 87 -10.91 -4.61 -9.35
C ARG A 87 -11.61 -4.78 -10.68
N ALA A 88 -12.88 -4.44 -10.76
CA ALA A 88 -13.66 -4.56 -11.99
C ALA A 88 -13.37 -3.41 -12.98
N ASP A 89 -12.11 -3.02 -13.08
CA ASP A 89 -11.63 -2.00 -14.00
C ASP A 89 -11.61 -2.52 -15.46
N GLU A 90 -11.81 -1.61 -16.40
CA GLU A 90 -11.57 -1.91 -17.81
C GLU A 90 -10.06 -2.05 -18.08
N VAL A 91 -9.71 -3.00 -18.95
CA VAL A 91 -8.31 -3.26 -19.32
C VAL A 91 -7.77 -2.18 -20.25
N ASP A 92 -6.75 -1.45 -19.80
CA ASP A 92 -6.01 -0.50 -20.63
C ASP A 92 -4.48 -0.60 -20.41
N ALA A 93 -3.71 0.37 -20.86
CA ALA A 93 -2.25 0.40 -20.67
C ALA A 93 -1.82 0.62 -19.21
N THR A 94 -2.72 1.01 -18.32
CA THR A 94 -2.47 1.39 -16.93
C THR A 94 -3.33 0.66 -15.91
N HIS A 95 -4.38 -0.04 -16.35
CA HIS A 95 -5.32 -0.77 -15.52
C HIS A 95 -5.44 -2.24 -15.95
N SER A 96 -5.54 -3.12 -14.96
CA SER A 96 -5.81 -4.53 -15.12
C SER A 96 -6.79 -4.97 -14.04
N PRO A 97 -7.77 -5.82 -14.34
CA PRO A 97 -8.70 -6.34 -13.34
C PRO A 97 -8.01 -7.24 -12.30
N CYS A 98 -6.81 -7.70 -12.58
CA CYS A 98 -5.96 -8.44 -11.65
C CYS A 98 -4.56 -7.82 -11.66
N PHE A 99 -4.10 -7.37 -10.50
CA PHE A 99 -2.77 -6.80 -10.31
C PHE A 99 -2.24 -7.16 -8.93
N HIS A 100 -1.04 -6.70 -8.58
CA HIS A 100 -0.40 -7.03 -7.32
C HIS A 100 -0.16 -5.79 -6.48
N GLN A 101 -0.37 -5.93 -5.18
CA GLN A 101 0.02 -4.93 -4.19
C GLN A 101 1.01 -5.52 -3.19
N VAL A 102 1.84 -4.66 -2.64
CA VAL A 102 2.60 -4.92 -1.42
C VAL A 102 2.23 -3.86 -0.42
N GLU A 103 1.54 -4.25 0.65
CA GLU A 103 1.18 -3.33 1.72
C GLU A 103 1.97 -3.64 2.98
N GLY A 104 2.31 -2.61 3.73
CA GLY A 104 3.05 -2.72 4.97
C GLY A 104 2.30 -2.12 6.14
N LEU A 105 2.54 -2.69 7.33
CA LEU A 105 1.97 -2.27 8.59
C LEU A 105 3.03 -2.33 9.69
N VAL A 106 3.14 -1.24 10.44
CA VAL A 106 3.93 -1.18 11.68
C VAL A 106 3.03 -0.70 12.80
N ILE A 107 2.99 -1.42 13.91
CA ILE A 107 2.29 -1.02 15.14
C ILE A 107 3.22 -1.28 16.31
N ASP A 108 3.48 -0.26 17.09
CA ASP A 108 4.24 -0.30 18.32
C ASP A 108 3.89 0.91 19.19
N LYS A 109 4.48 1.01 20.37
CA LYS A 109 4.37 2.20 21.22
C LYS A 109 5.17 3.35 20.64
N GLY A 110 4.54 4.53 20.56
CA GLY A 110 5.22 5.76 20.18
C GLY A 110 5.63 5.87 18.71
N ILE A 111 5.02 5.11 17.80
CA ILE A 111 5.24 5.23 16.35
C ILE A 111 4.69 6.58 15.87
N THR A 112 5.47 7.28 15.06
CA THR A 112 5.17 8.61 14.56
C THR A 112 5.12 8.69 13.04
N PHE A 113 4.57 9.78 12.51
CA PHE A 113 4.62 10.05 11.07
C PHE A 113 6.05 10.26 10.56
N ALA A 114 6.98 10.67 11.44
CA ALA A 114 8.40 10.77 11.11
C ALA A 114 9.02 9.39 10.86
N ASP A 115 8.62 8.38 11.64
CA ASP A 115 9.05 6.98 11.43
C ASP A 115 8.57 6.44 10.09
N LEU A 116 7.30 6.72 9.72
CA LEU A 116 6.76 6.41 8.41
C LEU A 116 7.60 7.03 7.29
N LYS A 117 7.85 8.34 7.38
CA LYS A 117 8.63 9.08 6.38
C LYS A 117 10.06 8.53 6.25
N GLY A 118 10.70 8.24 7.36
CA GLY A 118 12.06 7.66 7.40
C GLY A 118 12.11 6.29 6.74
N THR A 119 11.18 5.41 7.09
CA THR A 119 11.06 4.06 6.51
C THR A 119 10.86 4.10 4.99
N LEU A 120 9.94 4.93 4.52
CA LEU A 120 9.64 5.01 3.09
C LEU A 120 10.72 5.76 2.30
N ALA A 121 11.43 6.71 2.89
CA ALA A 121 12.58 7.35 2.28
C ALA A 121 13.74 6.34 2.06
N GLU A 122 13.99 5.49 3.04
CA GLU A 122 15.00 4.42 2.92
C GLU A 122 14.59 3.39 1.87
N PHE A 123 13.34 2.92 1.89
CA PHE A 123 12.78 2.05 0.86
C PHE A 123 12.98 2.63 -0.56
N ALA A 124 12.69 3.92 -0.75
CA ALA A 124 12.84 4.57 -2.05
C ALA A 124 14.30 4.61 -2.51
N LYS A 125 15.26 4.86 -1.62
CA LYS A 125 16.70 4.85 -1.94
C LYS A 125 17.20 3.47 -2.29
N GLU A 126 16.81 2.45 -1.53
CA GLU A 126 17.19 1.06 -1.80
C GLU A 126 16.63 0.58 -3.14
N LEU A 127 15.39 0.97 -3.49
CA LEU A 127 14.72 0.53 -4.70
C LEU A 127 15.17 1.28 -5.96
N PHE A 128 15.37 2.60 -5.88
CA PHE A 128 15.61 3.49 -7.03
C PHE A 128 17.00 4.13 -7.05
N GLY A 129 17.79 3.91 -6.00
CA GLY A 129 19.15 4.44 -5.89
C GLY A 129 19.31 5.52 -4.81
N PRO A 130 20.57 5.72 -4.34
CA PRO A 130 20.87 6.54 -3.14
C PRO A 130 20.55 8.03 -3.30
N ASP A 131 20.51 8.54 -4.53
CA ASP A 131 20.20 9.96 -4.81
C ASP A 131 18.70 10.26 -4.88
N THR A 132 17.87 9.24 -4.70
CA THR A 132 16.40 9.37 -4.75
C THR A 132 15.91 10.27 -3.62
N LYS A 133 15.17 11.31 -3.99
CA LYS A 133 14.46 12.20 -3.05
C LYS A 133 13.01 11.80 -2.98
N VAL A 134 12.41 11.99 -1.81
CA VAL A 134 10.99 11.72 -1.58
C VAL A 134 10.24 13.01 -1.24
N LYS A 135 8.98 13.07 -1.64
CA LYS A 135 8.06 14.14 -1.31
C LYS A 135 6.73 13.51 -0.88
N PHE A 136 6.17 13.98 0.23
CA PHE A 136 4.88 13.53 0.73
C PHE A 136 3.84 14.62 0.45
N ARG A 137 2.75 14.23 -0.19
CA ARG A 137 1.61 15.11 -0.46
C ARG A 137 0.43 14.69 0.42
N PRO A 138 -0.28 15.60 1.09
CA PRO A 138 -1.50 15.25 1.82
C PRO A 138 -2.51 14.55 0.91
N HIS A 139 -3.13 13.52 1.43
CA HIS A 139 -4.18 12.76 0.77
C HIS A 139 -5.22 12.31 1.80
N HIS A 140 -6.29 11.65 1.36
CA HIS A 140 -7.28 11.06 2.25
C HIS A 140 -7.50 9.58 1.91
N PHE A 141 -7.35 8.74 2.95
CA PHE A 141 -7.78 7.34 2.93
C PHE A 141 -8.64 7.07 4.17
N PRO A 142 -9.72 6.28 4.08
CA PRO A 142 -10.60 6.00 5.22
C PRO A 142 -9.90 5.32 6.41
N PHE A 143 -8.88 4.51 6.12
CA PHE A 143 -8.16 3.66 7.08
C PHE A 143 -6.90 4.32 7.67
N THR A 144 -6.54 5.52 7.23
CA THR A 144 -5.39 6.27 7.76
C THR A 144 -5.72 7.73 8.02
N GLU A 145 -5.11 8.31 9.07
CA GLU A 145 -5.18 9.74 9.40
C GLU A 145 -3.99 10.15 10.29
N PRO A 146 -3.13 11.09 9.86
CA PRO A 146 -3.10 11.70 8.53
C PRO A 146 -2.70 10.71 7.44
N SER A 147 -3.17 11.00 6.22
CA SER A 147 -2.83 10.23 5.03
C SER A 147 -1.96 11.05 4.08
N ALA A 148 -1.13 10.38 3.31
CA ALA A 148 -0.30 11.00 2.28
C ALA A 148 -0.07 10.07 1.09
N GLU A 149 0.26 10.65 -0.03
CA GLU A 149 0.90 9.97 -1.15
C GLU A 149 2.38 10.31 -1.16
N MET A 150 3.21 9.35 -1.51
CA MET A 150 4.65 9.55 -1.66
C MET A 150 5.04 9.57 -3.12
N ASP A 151 5.69 10.66 -3.52
CA ASP A 151 6.37 10.79 -4.81
C ASP A 151 7.88 10.61 -4.63
N VAL A 152 8.53 10.03 -5.62
CA VAL A 152 10.00 9.98 -5.74
C VAL A 152 10.47 10.94 -6.83
N SER A 153 11.69 11.48 -6.68
CA SER A 153 12.32 12.24 -7.77
C SER A 153 12.51 11.32 -8.96
N CYS A 154 12.21 11.83 -10.15
CA CYS A 154 12.37 11.05 -11.38
C CYS A 154 13.83 10.60 -11.52
N PHE A 155 14.08 9.33 -11.46
CA PHE A 155 15.42 8.73 -11.53
C PHE A 155 16.05 8.89 -12.93
N LYS A 156 15.27 9.08 -13.99
CA LYS A 156 15.80 9.34 -15.33
C LYS A 156 16.35 10.76 -15.51
N CYS A 157 15.73 11.76 -14.91
CA CYS A 157 16.16 13.15 -15.10
C CYS A 157 16.65 13.82 -13.81
N GLY A 158 16.75 13.10 -12.72
CA GLY A 158 17.18 13.64 -11.43
C GLY A 158 16.27 14.75 -10.90
N GLY A 159 14.97 14.70 -11.22
CA GLY A 159 13.99 15.70 -10.78
C GLY A 159 13.89 16.96 -11.68
N LYS A 160 14.57 17.01 -12.82
CA LYS A 160 14.59 18.19 -13.72
C LYS A 160 13.36 18.31 -14.61
N GLY A 161 12.58 17.24 -14.73
CA GLY A 161 11.48 17.11 -15.68
C GLY A 161 11.93 16.52 -17.01
N CYS A 162 11.24 15.47 -17.48
CA CYS A 162 11.49 14.82 -18.76
C CYS A 162 10.18 14.19 -19.27
N ARG A 163 10.22 13.62 -20.48
CA ARG A 163 9.05 12.93 -21.06
C ARG A 163 8.52 11.79 -20.19
N PHE A 164 9.40 11.06 -19.50
CA PHE A 164 9.04 9.93 -18.64
C PHE A 164 8.20 10.38 -17.42
N CYS A 165 8.58 11.46 -16.75
CA CYS A 165 7.82 12.05 -15.66
C CYS A 165 6.84 13.15 -16.13
N LYS A 166 6.55 13.22 -17.42
CA LYS A 166 5.63 14.21 -18.04
C LYS A 166 5.98 15.67 -17.71
N GLY A 167 7.25 15.96 -17.52
CA GLY A 167 7.74 17.31 -17.17
C GLY A 167 7.75 17.63 -15.68
N GLU A 168 7.11 16.82 -14.84
CA GLU A 168 6.91 17.09 -13.40
C GLU A 168 8.19 16.97 -12.56
N GLY A 169 9.12 16.14 -13.00
CA GLY A 169 10.32 15.79 -12.20
C GLY A 169 10.05 14.83 -11.02
N TRP A 170 8.79 14.49 -10.77
CA TRP A 170 8.33 13.63 -9.70
C TRP A 170 7.43 12.52 -10.22
N ILE A 171 7.42 11.39 -9.52
CA ILE A 171 6.63 10.21 -9.88
C ILE A 171 5.99 9.66 -8.59
N GLU A 172 4.67 9.59 -8.59
CA GLU A 172 3.91 8.98 -7.50
C GLU A 172 4.17 7.47 -7.46
N ILE A 173 4.45 6.94 -6.26
CA ILE A 173 4.79 5.54 -6.05
C ILE A 173 3.76 4.82 -5.18
N LEU A 174 3.32 5.43 -4.08
CA LEU A 174 2.50 4.75 -3.09
C LEU A 174 1.64 5.70 -2.25
N GLY A 175 0.58 5.14 -1.67
CA GLY A 175 -0.19 5.75 -0.60
C GLY A 175 0.28 5.28 0.77
N CYS A 176 0.16 6.14 1.78
CA CYS A 176 0.57 5.83 3.15
C CYS A 176 -0.16 6.71 4.18
N GLY A 177 -0.01 6.37 5.45
CA GLY A 177 -0.53 7.20 6.54
C GLY A 177 -0.41 6.53 7.90
N MET A 178 -0.78 7.28 8.95
CA MET A 178 -0.93 6.71 10.29
C MET A 178 -2.23 5.91 10.34
N VAL A 179 -2.20 4.74 10.95
CA VAL A 179 -3.41 3.91 11.08
C VAL A 179 -4.49 4.68 11.82
N HIS A 180 -5.69 4.73 11.24
CA HIS A 180 -6.82 5.46 11.84
C HIS A 180 -7.20 4.84 13.19
N PRO A 181 -7.42 5.64 14.26
CA PRO A 181 -7.74 5.12 15.60
C PRO A 181 -8.96 4.18 15.61
N HIS A 182 -9.94 4.41 14.75
CA HIS A 182 -11.12 3.54 14.64
C HIS A 182 -10.77 2.15 14.08
N VAL A 183 -9.76 2.03 13.23
CA VAL A 183 -9.26 0.71 12.78
C VAL A 183 -8.69 -0.08 13.95
N PHE A 184 -7.96 0.56 14.87
CA PHE A 184 -7.49 -0.09 16.10
C PHE A 184 -8.65 -0.56 16.98
N GLU A 185 -9.69 0.27 17.15
CA GLU A 185 -10.90 -0.11 17.90
C GLU A 185 -11.58 -1.34 17.30
N LEU A 186 -11.76 -1.37 15.97
CA LEU A 186 -12.37 -2.49 15.25
C LEU A 186 -11.55 -3.78 15.36
N CYS A 187 -10.23 -3.67 15.41
CA CYS A 187 -9.32 -4.81 15.52
C CYS A 187 -8.91 -5.16 16.96
N GLY A 188 -9.47 -4.49 17.97
CA GLY A 188 -9.24 -4.78 19.39
C GLY A 188 -7.87 -4.34 19.93
N ILE A 189 -7.24 -3.33 19.30
CA ILE A 189 -5.97 -2.74 19.77
C ILE A 189 -6.25 -1.47 20.56
N ASP A 190 -5.55 -1.29 21.68
CA ASP A 190 -5.65 -0.09 22.51
C ASP A 190 -4.97 1.10 21.81
N LYS A 191 -5.78 1.99 21.27
CA LYS A 191 -5.33 3.20 20.55
C LYS A 191 -4.66 4.25 21.46
N GLU A 192 -4.83 4.17 22.79
CA GLU A 192 -4.16 5.05 23.74
C GLU A 192 -2.73 4.58 24.05
N GLU A 193 -2.47 3.29 23.89
CA GLU A 193 -1.15 2.69 24.15
C GLU A 193 -0.31 2.55 22.87
N TYR A 194 -0.95 2.27 21.73
CA TYR A 194 -0.28 1.95 20.48
C TYR A 194 -0.60 2.96 19.39
N THR A 195 0.38 3.18 18.54
CA THR A 195 0.25 3.91 17.28
C THR A 195 0.84 3.08 16.15
N GLY A 196 0.58 3.45 14.91
CA GLY A 196 1.13 2.70 13.81
C GLY A 196 0.98 3.44 12.50
N PHE A 197 1.66 2.94 11.48
CA PHE A 197 1.51 3.41 10.12
C PHE A 197 1.30 2.26 9.14
N ALA A 198 0.68 2.57 8.02
CA ALA A 198 0.49 1.67 6.90
C ALA A 198 0.89 2.35 5.59
N PHE A 199 1.25 1.54 4.60
CA PHE A 199 1.54 1.99 3.25
C PHE A 199 1.17 0.89 2.25
N GLY A 200 0.92 1.28 0.98
CA GLY A 200 0.59 0.32 -0.06
C GLY A 200 1.13 0.75 -1.42
N VAL A 201 1.90 -0.13 -2.06
CA VAL A 201 2.49 0.08 -3.38
C VAL A 201 1.95 -0.92 -4.39
N GLY A 202 1.58 -0.45 -5.58
CA GLY A 202 1.26 -1.31 -6.72
C GLY A 202 2.54 -1.89 -7.33
N LEU A 203 2.65 -3.22 -7.37
CA LEU A 203 3.84 -3.90 -7.86
C LEU A 203 4.09 -3.61 -9.35
N GLU A 204 3.04 -3.67 -10.16
CA GLU A 204 3.11 -3.36 -11.59
C GLU A 204 3.59 -1.93 -11.83
N ARG A 205 3.15 -0.97 -11.01
CA ARG A 205 3.60 0.41 -11.08
C ARG A 205 5.11 0.52 -10.92
N VAL A 206 5.67 -0.18 -9.92
CA VAL A 206 7.11 -0.25 -9.71
C VAL A 206 7.82 -0.93 -10.87
N ALA A 207 7.29 -2.06 -11.35
CA ALA A 207 7.87 -2.81 -12.46
C ALA A 207 7.90 -1.98 -13.76
N LEU A 208 6.78 -1.34 -14.12
CA LEU A 208 6.71 -0.44 -15.28
C LEU A 208 7.76 0.66 -15.20
N LEU A 209 7.87 1.31 -14.04
CA LEU A 209 8.81 2.40 -13.84
C LEU A 209 10.27 1.93 -13.86
N LYS A 210 10.58 0.86 -13.14
CA LYS A 210 11.95 0.37 -12.95
C LYS A 210 12.53 -0.27 -14.21
N TYR A 211 11.72 -1.02 -14.94
CA TYR A 211 12.14 -1.75 -16.15
C TYR A 211 11.75 -1.04 -17.45
N GLU A 212 11.25 0.19 -17.36
CA GLU A 212 10.89 1.03 -18.52
C GLU A 212 9.87 0.35 -19.47
N ILE A 213 8.88 -0.32 -18.87
CA ILE A 213 7.79 -0.97 -19.60
C ILE A 213 6.67 0.07 -19.80
N ASP A 214 6.23 0.26 -21.02
CA ASP A 214 5.27 1.31 -21.37
C ASP A 214 3.79 0.86 -21.26
N ASP A 215 3.53 -0.42 -21.08
CA ASP A 215 2.18 -1.00 -21.13
C ASP A 215 2.04 -2.13 -20.09
N MET A 216 1.07 -1.98 -19.18
CA MET A 216 0.80 -2.96 -18.12
C MET A 216 0.39 -4.33 -18.68
N ARG A 217 -0.19 -4.39 -19.87
CA ARG A 217 -0.60 -5.64 -20.53
C ARG A 217 0.58 -6.56 -20.91
N LEU A 218 1.82 -6.07 -20.77
CA LEU A 218 3.04 -6.83 -20.99
C LEU A 218 3.56 -7.53 -19.72
N LEU A 219 2.93 -7.30 -18.55
CA LEU A 219 3.27 -7.87 -17.25
C LEU A 219 2.38 -9.03 -16.85
#